data_470045327c54a8a7ba5fc807457f5599
#
_entry.id   470045327c54a8a7ba5fc807457f5599
#
_cell.length_a   1.000
_cell.length_b   1.000
_cell.length_c   1.000
_cell.angle_alpha   90.00
_cell.angle_beta   90.00
_cell.angle_gamma   90.00
#
_symmetry.space_group_name_H-M   'P 1'
#
loop_
_entity.id
_entity.type
_entity.pdbx_description
1 polymer ?
#
loop_
_entity_poly.entity_id
_entity_poly.type
_entity_poly.pdbx_seq_one_letter_code
_entity_poly.pdbx_strand_id
1 'polypeptide(L)'
;MKQVNLRIYRTILTLLLGLFLSAGAYAQQISVKGTVKDQTGEPVIGANVLVKGTTNGVITDVDGNFNVSADKNGVLVISFVGYVTQEVPVAEKQMVIVLKEDTELLDEVVVLGYGANTRKQDLSASVGVVSNTEELAARPVTSTEGMLQGQLAGVTITADGGDPTSSPNIVIRGQGSQDGDNVLWVVDGVPGAPISSMNDIESIVVLKDAASAAIYGAQSGAGGVVLVTTKKAKQGAPSLTYDGTFGIRQATNLIEPLNAEQQIEMRKISHQNAGLSLPVGWDVTKNPWIGTTRTDWMDEIFRTAVSTNHQLTISNGSDKAKSLFSLGYTNNQGTQIHSFFKQYS
;
A
#
# COMPACT_ATOMS: atom_id res chain seq x y z
N MET A 1 44.43 -17.11 45.53
CA MET A 1 43.72 -17.65 44.35
C MET A 1 42.49 -18.54 44.66
N LYS A 2 42.33 -19.16 45.85
CA LYS A 2 41.14 -20.01 46.15
C LYS A 2 39.84 -19.24 46.51
N GLN A 3 39.90 -18.00 46.96
CA GLN A 3 38.68 -17.26 47.35
C GLN A 3 37.92 -16.62 46.13
N VAL A 4 38.60 -16.37 45.03
CA VAL A 4 37.99 -15.79 43.81
C VAL A 4 37.08 -16.81 43.15
N ASN A 5 37.43 -18.07 43.11
CA ASN A 5 36.65 -19.14 42.49
C ASN A 5 35.30 -19.38 43.24
N LEU A 6 35.26 -19.22 44.54
CA LEU A 6 34.05 -19.48 45.33
C LEU A 6 32.97 -18.39 45.08
N ARG A 7 33.36 -17.15 44.82
CA ARG A 7 32.44 -16.06 44.48
C ARG A 7 31.87 -16.24 43.08
N ILE A 8 32.69 -16.68 42.12
CA ILE A 8 32.25 -16.95 40.75
C ILE A 8 31.28 -18.14 40.73
N TYR A 9 31.55 -19.19 41.47
CA TYR A 9 30.63 -20.34 41.60
C TYR A 9 29.30 -19.94 42.24
N ARG A 10 29.30 -19.09 43.27
CA ARG A 10 28.06 -18.60 43.91
C ARG A 10 27.26 -17.70 42.96
N THR A 11 27.87 -16.83 42.17
CA THR A 11 27.16 -16.01 41.16
C THR A 11 26.62 -16.83 39.99
N ILE A 12 27.35 -17.82 39.51
CA ILE A 12 26.86 -18.74 38.48
C ILE A 12 25.69 -19.58 39.01
N LEU A 13 25.77 -20.07 40.25
CA LEU A 13 24.72 -20.86 40.87
C LEU A 13 23.43 -20.03 41.10
N THR A 14 23.56 -18.76 41.52
CA THR A 14 22.40 -17.86 41.68
C THR A 14 21.79 -17.47 40.35
N LEU A 15 22.59 -17.30 39.29
CA LEU A 15 22.11 -17.06 37.91
C LEU A 15 21.40 -18.29 37.34
N LEU A 16 21.94 -19.49 37.57
CA LEU A 16 21.30 -20.76 37.17
C LEU A 16 20.01 -21.01 37.96
N LEU A 17 19.97 -20.71 39.23
CA LEU A 17 18.78 -20.85 40.08
C LEU A 17 17.69 -19.83 39.65
N GLY A 18 18.07 -18.59 39.26
CA GLY A 18 17.19 -17.58 38.70
C GLY A 18 16.60 -17.99 37.34
N LEU A 19 17.41 -18.64 36.50
CA LEU A 19 16.98 -19.17 35.22
C LEU A 19 16.00 -20.35 35.35
N PHE A 20 16.21 -21.22 36.39
CA PHE A 20 15.30 -22.33 36.69
C PHE A 20 13.96 -21.88 37.27
N LEU A 21 13.94 -20.78 38.04
CA LEU A 21 12.72 -20.23 38.62
C LEU A 21 11.87 -19.48 37.56
N SER A 22 12.49 -18.96 36.49
CA SER A 22 11.76 -18.31 35.37
C SER A 22 11.11 -19.32 34.40
N ALA A 23 11.51 -20.58 34.43
CA ALA A 23 10.96 -21.64 33.54
C ALA A 23 9.62 -22.22 34.03
N GLY A 24 9.08 -21.79 35.16
CA GLY A 24 7.87 -22.37 35.79
C GLY A 24 6.55 -21.65 35.54
N ALA A 25 6.52 -20.59 34.75
CA ALA A 25 5.28 -19.89 34.41
C ALA A 25 4.61 -20.54 33.16
N TYR A 26 4.27 -21.82 33.22
CA TYR A 26 3.33 -22.38 32.24
C TYR A 26 1.95 -21.81 32.53
N ALA A 27 1.46 -20.94 31.68
CA ALA A 27 0.08 -20.49 31.73
C ALA A 27 -0.83 -21.74 31.59
N GLN A 28 -1.74 -21.88 32.53
CA GLN A 28 -2.64 -23.03 32.59
C GLN A 28 -3.65 -22.90 31.45
N GLN A 29 -3.43 -23.60 30.34
CA GLN A 29 -4.34 -23.63 29.21
C GLN A 29 -5.59 -24.44 29.58
N ILE A 30 -6.75 -23.84 29.31
CA ILE A 30 -8.06 -24.47 29.46
C ILE A 30 -8.71 -24.65 28.09
N SER A 31 -9.49 -25.73 27.95
CA SER A 31 -10.32 -25.93 26.75
C SER A 31 -11.59 -25.11 26.89
N VAL A 32 -11.74 -24.11 26.05
CA VAL A 32 -12.89 -23.19 26.01
C VAL A 32 -13.84 -23.65 24.94
N LYS A 33 -15.10 -23.90 25.32
CA LYS A 33 -16.16 -24.32 24.41
C LYS A 33 -17.26 -23.26 24.37
N GLY A 34 -17.79 -23.02 23.19
CA GLY A 34 -18.89 -22.07 23.04
C GLY A 34 -19.61 -22.23 21.72
N THR A 35 -20.67 -21.42 21.57
CA THR A 35 -21.47 -21.36 20.35
C THR A 35 -21.57 -19.89 19.93
N VAL A 36 -21.35 -19.61 18.65
CA VAL A 36 -21.48 -18.29 18.04
C VAL A 36 -22.81 -18.24 17.32
N LYS A 37 -23.63 -17.23 17.63
CA LYS A 37 -24.96 -17.00 17.04
C LYS A 37 -25.07 -15.57 16.53
N ASP A 38 -26.00 -15.31 15.65
CA ASP A 38 -26.40 -13.98 15.25
C ASP A 38 -27.47 -13.40 16.19
N GLN A 39 -27.95 -12.20 15.90
CA GLN A 39 -29.01 -11.55 16.67
C GLN A 39 -30.39 -12.23 16.54
N THR A 40 -30.61 -13.03 15.50
CA THR A 40 -31.83 -13.80 15.27
C THR A 40 -31.80 -15.14 16.01
N GLY A 41 -30.62 -15.52 16.55
CA GLY A 41 -30.39 -16.78 17.25
C GLY A 41 -29.93 -17.91 16.35
N GLU A 42 -29.70 -17.66 15.06
CA GLU A 42 -29.15 -18.63 14.11
C GLU A 42 -27.65 -18.84 14.33
N PRO A 43 -27.12 -20.06 14.14
CA PRO A 43 -25.69 -20.32 14.31
C PRO A 43 -24.87 -19.66 13.20
N VAL A 44 -23.77 -19.01 13.56
CA VAL A 44 -22.83 -18.42 12.59
C VAL A 44 -21.76 -19.47 12.24
N ILE A 45 -21.86 -20.02 11.03
CA ILE A 45 -20.97 -21.06 10.51
C ILE A 45 -19.71 -20.43 9.95
N GLY A 46 -18.53 -20.96 10.28
CA GLY A 46 -17.26 -20.48 9.72
C GLY A 46 -16.73 -19.19 10.36
N ALA A 47 -17.28 -18.76 11.50
CA ALA A 47 -16.74 -17.62 12.25
C ALA A 47 -15.34 -17.97 12.79
N ASN A 48 -14.41 -17.02 12.68
CA ASN A 48 -13.06 -17.17 13.17
C ASN A 48 -13.00 -16.82 14.67
N VAL A 49 -12.53 -17.73 15.49
CA VAL A 49 -12.34 -17.57 16.94
C VAL A 49 -10.85 -17.67 17.24
N LEU A 50 -10.22 -16.53 17.52
CA LEU A 50 -8.78 -16.40 17.75
C LEU A 50 -8.50 -16.03 19.20
N VAL A 51 -7.48 -16.61 19.82
CA VAL A 51 -6.98 -16.16 21.14
C VAL A 51 -6.10 -14.94 20.94
N LYS A 52 -6.50 -13.80 21.51
CA LYS A 52 -5.81 -12.50 21.38
C LYS A 52 -4.33 -12.60 21.71
N GLY A 53 -3.48 -12.09 20.81
CA GLY A 53 -2.02 -12.08 20.99
C GLY A 53 -1.33 -13.42 20.68
N THR A 54 -2.05 -14.41 20.13
CA THR A 54 -1.51 -15.69 19.72
C THR A 54 -1.93 -16.05 18.29
N THR A 55 -1.33 -17.08 17.72
CA THR A 55 -1.77 -17.69 16.45
C THR A 55 -2.77 -18.83 16.65
N ASN A 56 -3.22 -19.08 17.89
CA ASN A 56 -4.13 -20.18 18.20
C ASN A 56 -5.57 -19.75 17.93
N GLY A 57 -6.21 -20.39 16.97
CA GLY A 57 -7.59 -20.09 16.57
C GLY A 57 -8.26 -21.27 15.93
N VAL A 58 -9.57 -21.23 15.91
CA VAL A 58 -10.45 -22.24 15.29
C VAL A 58 -11.58 -21.54 14.55
N ILE A 59 -12.23 -22.26 13.64
CA ILE A 59 -13.46 -21.81 12.97
C ILE A 59 -14.66 -22.56 13.58
N THR A 60 -15.82 -21.89 13.61
CA THR A 60 -17.07 -22.50 14.09
C THR A 60 -17.60 -23.55 13.10
N ASP A 61 -18.19 -24.62 13.64
CA ASP A 61 -18.81 -25.71 12.88
C ASP A 61 -20.22 -25.30 12.33
N VAL A 62 -20.91 -26.28 11.74
CA VAL A 62 -22.25 -26.09 11.14
C VAL A 62 -23.34 -25.71 12.14
N ASP A 63 -23.12 -25.96 13.42
CA ASP A 63 -24.00 -25.59 14.53
C ASP A 63 -23.50 -24.34 15.25
N GLY A 64 -22.47 -23.68 14.70
CA GLY A 64 -21.83 -22.50 15.27
C GLY A 64 -20.95 -22.79 16.49
N ASN A 65 -20.63 -24.07 16.81
CA ASN A 65 -19.81 -24.40 17.96
C ASN A 65 -18.32 -24.28 17.68
N PHE A 66 -17.57 -23.93 18.73
CA PHE A 66 -16.11 -23.90 18.71
C PHE A 66 -15.52 -24.55 19.97
N ASN A 67 -14.27 -25.01 19.82
CA ASN A 67 -13.47 -25.50 20.94
C ASN A 67 -12.01 -25.08 20.73
N VAL A 68 -11.52 -24.16 21.56
CA VAL A 68 -10.18 -23.60 21.47
C VAL A 68 -9.45 -23.67 22.80
N SER A 69 -8.16 -23.95 22.79
CA SER A 69 -7.32 -23.91 24.00
C SER A 69 -6.87 -22.48 24.24
N ALA A 70 -7.16 -21.92 25.40
CA ALA A 70 -6.79 -20.56 25.76
C ALA A 70 -6.33 -20.47 27.22
N ASP A 71 -5.60 -19.42 27.55
CA ASP A 71 -5.24 -19.13 28.93
C ASP A 71 -6.48 -18.70 29.72
N LYS A 72 -6.53 -19.06 30.99
CA LYS A 72 -7.67 -18.77 31.87
C LYS A 72 -8.06 -17.28 31.92
N ASN A 73 -7.12 -16.38 31.76
CA ASN A 73 -7.31 -14.93 31.71
C ASN A 73 -7.20 -14.36 30.30
N GLY A 74 -7.27 -15.21 29.27
CA GLY A 74 -7.20 -14.80 27.86
C GLY A 74 -8.46 -14.08 27.38
N VAL A 75 -8.35 -13.51 26.19
CA VAL A 75 -9.46 -12.88 25.49
C VAL A 75 -9.61 -13.58 24.15
N LEU A 76 -10.82 -13.95 23.78
CA LEU A 76 -11.16 -14.45 22.45
C LEU A 76 -11.55 -13.29 21.57
N VAL A 77 -11.04 -13.27 20.35
CA VAL A 77 -11.45 -12.34 19.28
C VAL A 77 -12.26 -13.14 18.29
N ILE A 78 -13.53 -12.81 18.16
CA ILE A 78 -14.45 -13.49 17.25
C ILE A 78 -14.76 -12.55 16.09
N SER A 79 -14.53 -13.02 14.86
CA SER A 79 -14.77 -12.27 13.65
C SER A 79 -15.44 -13.11 12.58
N PHE A 80 -16.35 -12.50 11.83
CA PHE A 80 -17.00 -13.09 10.67
C PHE A 80 -17.38 -12.00 9.67
N VAL A 81 -17.39 -12.33 8.38
CA VAL A 81 -17.73 -11.38 7.32
C VAL A 81 -19.18 -10.89 7.50
N GLY A 82 -19.38 -9.57 7.55
CA GLY A 82 -20.70 -8.95 7.78
C GLY A 82 -21.07 -8.78 9.24
N TYR A 83 -20.18 -9.05 10.19
CA TYR A 83 -20.42 -8.89 11.62
C TYR A 83 -19.32 -8.08 12.30
N VAL A 84 -19.71 -7.32 13.33
CA VAL A 84 -18.75 -6.56 14.16
C VAL A 84 -17.88 -7.53 14.96
N THR A 85 -16.56 -7.37 14.82
CA THR A 85 -15.60 -8.16 15.61
C THR A 85 -15.81 -7.93 17.10
N GLN A 86 -15.96 -9.01 17.89
CA GLN A 86 -16.13 -8.95 19.33
C GLN A 86 -14.94 -9.53 20.08
N GLU A 87 -14.56 -8.85 21.17
CA GLU A 87 -13.59 -9.35 22.14
C GLU A 87 -14.33 -9.83 23.39
N VAL A 88 -14.15 -11.11 23.74
CA VAL A 88 -14.84 -11.74 24.86
C VAL A 88 -13.83 -12.38 25.80
N PRO A 89 -13.82 -12.06 27.11
CA PRO A 89 -12.91 -12.73 28.04
C PRO A 89 -13.27 -14.21 28.16
N VAL A 90 -12.24 -15.03 28.27
CA VAL A 90 -12.36 -16.48 28.45
C VAL A 90 -13.11 -16.83 29.73
N ALA A 91 -14.10 -17.72 29.61
CA ALA A 91 -14.84 -18.25 30.75
C ALA A 91 -14.77 -19.78 30.78
N GLU A 92 -14.73 -20.37 31.97
CA GLU A 92 -14.68 -21.83 32.17
C GLU A 92 -16.02 -22.54 31.85
N LYS A 93 -17.08 -21.76 31.62
CA LYS A 93 -18.40 -22.28 31.27
C LYS A 93 -18.60 -22.22 29.76
N GLN A 94 -19.52 -23.04 29.25
CA GLN A 94 -19.93 -22.96 27.85
C GLN A 94 -20.40 -21.54 27.54
N MET A 95 -19.76 -20.91 26.56
CA MET A 95 -20.02 -19.52 26.18
C MET A 95 -21.04 -19.47 25.04
N VAL A 96 -21.98 -18.55 25.12
CA VAL A 96 -22.83 -18.21 23.97
C VAL A 96 -22.48 -16.78 23.58
N ILE A 97 -21.99 -16.61 22.36
CA ILE A 97 -21.54 -15.33 21.83
C ILE A 97 -22.50 -14.92 20.74
N VAL A 98 -23.10 -13.74 20.89
CA VAL A 98 -24.03 -13.21 19.88
C VAL A 98 -23.30 -12.11 19.12
N LEU A 99 -23.04 -12.35 17.84
CA LEU A 99 -22.45 -11.35 16.94
C LEU A 99 -23.53 -10.36 16.50
N LYS A 100 -23.15 -9.08 16.47
CA LYS A 100 -23.98 -8.04 15.89
C LYS A 100 -23.63 -7.90 14.42
N GLU A 101 -24.63 -7.82 13.56
CA GLU A 101 -24.41 -7.47 12.17
C GLU A 101 -23.70 -6.14 12.06
N ASP A 102 -22.66 -6.11 11.22
CA ASP A 102 -21.94 -4.89 10.91
C ASP A 102 -22.69 -4.14 9.81
N THR A 103 -23.67 -3.37 10.23
CA THR A 103 -24.46 -2.52 9.33
C THR A 103 -23.62 -1.37 8.75
N GLU A 104 -22.43 -1.08 9.33
CA GLU A 104 -21.54 -0.07 8.79
C GLU A 104 -20.75 -0.57 7.55
N LEU A 105 -20.57 -1.89 7.38
CA LEU A 105 -19.92 -2.45 6.19
C LEU A 105 -20.79 -2.38 4.92
N LEU A 106 -22.09 -2.11 5.04
CA LEU A 106 -23.01 -2.00 3.89
C LEU A 106 -23.21 -0.57 3.39
N ASP A 107 -22.80 0.42 4.17
CA ASP A 107 -22.90 1.83 3.79
C ASP A 107 -21.52 2.42 3.49
N GLU A 108 -20.95 2.09 2.32
CA GLU A 108 -19.81 2.84 1.79
C GLU A 108 -20.27 4.29 1.54
N VAL A 109 -20.03 5.15 2.52
CA VAL A 109 -20.34 6.57 2.44
C VAL A 109 -19.32 7.23 1.53
N VAL A 110 -19.76 7.66 0.38
CA VAL A 110 -18.95 8.41 -0.57
C VAL A 110 -19.03 9.89 -0.20
N VAL A 111 -17.89 10.48 0.14
CA VAL A 111 -17.78 11.92 0.33
C VAL A 111 -17.76 12.57 -1.05
N LEU A 112 -18.92 13.04 -1.49
CA LEU A 112 -19.01 13.95 -2.64
C LEU A 112 -18.65 15.35 -2.14
N GLY A 113 -17.74 16.04 -2.79
CA GLY A 113 -17.18 17.32 -2.39
C GLY A 113 -18.09 18.29 -1.64
N TYR A 114 -17.50 19.25 -0.96
CA TYR A 114 -18.14 20.19 -0.01
C TYR A 114 -18.80 19.55 1.21
N GLY A 115 -18.37 18.35 1.64
CA GLY A 115 -18.83 17.70 2.86
C GLY A 115 -20.19 16.99 2.76
N ALA A 116 -20.73 16.83 1.55
CA ALA A 116 -21.93 16.01 1.33
C ALA A 116 -21.56 14.52 1.37
N ASN A 117 -21.94 13.86 2.46
CA ASN A 117 -21.85 12.42 2.59
C ASN A 117 -23.10 11.80 1.94
N THR A 118 -22.91 11.04 0.85
CA THR A 118 -24.01 10.33 0.18
C THR A 118 -23.66 8.84 0.15
N ARG A 119 -24.66 7.98 0.38
CA ARG A 119 -24.47 6.53 0.27
C ARG A 119 -24.20 6.17 -1.19
N LYS A 120 -23.29 5.26 -1.42
CA LYS A 120 -22.95 4.78 -2.80
C LYS A 120 -24.19 4.28 -3.54
N GLN A 121 -25.15 3.69 -2.83
CA GLN A 121 -26.42 3.20 -3.38
C GLN A 121 -27.34 4.32 -3.89
N ASP A 122 -27.24 5.50 -3.31
CA ASP A 122 -28.08 6.66 -3.64
C ASP A 122 -27.49 7.48 -4.80
N LEU A 123 -26.28 7.10 -5.25
CA LEU A 123 -25.62 7.75 -6.37
C LEU A 123 -26.08 7.12 -7.70
N SER A 124 -26.89 7.83 -8.45
CA SER A 124 -27.20 7.50 -9.86
C SER A 124 -26.00 7.70 -10.80
N ALA A 125 -24.87 8.15 -10.25
CA ALA A 125 -23.63 8.46 -10.95
C ALA A 125 -22.70 7.27 -11.04
N SER A 126 -21.90 7.16 -12.10
CA SER A 126 -20.85 6.15 -12.24
C SER A 126 -19.61 6.54 -11.44
N VAL A 127 -19.59 6.13 -10.18
CA VAL A 127 -18.53 6.42 -9.22
C VAL A 127 -17.67 5.18 -8.98
N GLY A 128 -16.36 5.35 -8.98
CA GLY A 128 -15.41 4.33 -8.52
C GLY A 128 -14.85 4.71 -7.17
N VAL A 129 -14.86 3.80 -6.20
CA VAL A 129 -14.32 4.04 -4.85
C VAL A 129 -13.17 3.07 -4.57
N VAL A 130 -12.12 3.58 -3.98
CA VAL A 130 -10.97 2.81 -3.47
C VAL A 130 -10.80 3.13 -2.00
N SER A 131 -11.09 2.15 -1.14
CA SER A 131 -11.05 2.26 0.32
C SER A 131 -9.88 1.49 0.95
N ASN A 132 -9.26 0.54 0.23
CA ASN A 132 -8.11 -0.24 0.70
C ASN A 132 -6.76 0.50 0.49
N THR A 133 -6.72 1.79 0.82
CA THR A 133 -5.57 2.66 0.54
C THR A 133 -4.30 2.25 1.30
N GLU A 134 -4.43 1.60 2.45
CA GLU A 134 -3.27 1.10 3.21
C GLU A 134 -2.51 0.00 2.46
N GLU A 135 -3.21 -0.96 1.87
CA GLU A 135 -2.59 -1.99 1.03
C GLU A 135 -1.97 -1.41 -0.23
N LEU A 136 -2.60 -0.38 -0.79
CA LEU A 136 -2.09 0.30 -1.99
C LEU A 136 -0.86 1.14 -1.69
N ALA A 137 -0.82 1.82 -0.54
CA ALA A 137 0.36 2.58 -0.09
C ALA A 137 1.57 1.68 0.23
N ALA A 138 1.33 0.42 0.59
CA ALA A 138 2.38 -0.57 0.80
C ALA A 138 3.03 -1.07 -0.52
N ARG A 139 2.42 -0.81 -1.68
CA ARG A 139 3.01 -1.13 -2.98
C ARG A 139 4.21 -0.23 -3.27
N PRO A 140 5.22 -0.70 -3.99
CA PRO A 140 6.39 0.10 -4.35
C PRO A 140 6.09 1.08 -5.50
N VAL A 141 5.01 1.85 -5.36
CA VAL A 141 4.63 2.92 -6.30
C VAL A 141 5.18 4.25 -5.82
N THR A 142 5.45 5.16 -6.75
CA THR A 142 6.10 6.44 -6.47
C THR A 142 5.13 7.62 -6.53
N SER A 143 3.89 7.39 -6.94
CA SER A 143 2.89 8.43 -7.09
C SER A 143 1.51 7.92 -6.69
N THR A 144 0.63 8.84 -6.31
CA THR A 144 -0.77 8.53 -5.97
C THR A 144 -1.53 7.97 -7.17
N GLU A 145 -1.21 8.45 -8.37
CA GLU A 145 -1.76 7.94 -9.62
C GLU A 145 -1.42 6.46 -9.80
N GLY A 146 -0.17 6.09 -9.50
CA GLY A 146 0.29 4.70 -9.54
C GLY A 146 -0.48 3.76 -8.61
N MET A 147 -0.96 4.27 -7.46
CA MET A 147 -1.79 3.49 -6.54
C MET A 147 -3.11 3.05 -7.17
N LEU A 148 -3.67 3.87 -8.04
CA LEU A 148 -4.96 3.61 -8.69
C LEU A 148 -4.87 2.64 -9.87
N GLN A 149 -3.65 2.30 -10.32
CA GLN A 149 -3.47 1.44 -11.48
C GLN A 149 -4.10 0.05 -11.26
N GLY A 150 -5.04 -0.30 -12.15
CA GLY A 150 -5.75 -1.57 -12.10
C GLY A 150 -6.82 -1.68 -11.01
N GLN A 151 -7.10 -0.62 -10.25
CA GLN A 151 -8.08 -0.64 -9.14
C GLN A 151 -9.51 -0.34 -9.61
N LEU A 152 -9.66 0.40 -10.69
CA LEU A 152 -10.96 0.91 -11.11
C LEU A 152 -11.25 0.58 -12.57
N ALA A 153 -12.40 -0.02 -12.83
CA ALA A 153 -12.86 -0.24 -14.20
C ALA A 153 -13.06 1.09 -14.94
N GLY A 154 -12.59 1.19 -16.18
CA GLY A 154 -12.70 2.40 -17.02
C GLY A 154 -11.72 3.52 -16.62
N VAL A 155 -10.72 3.24 -15.79
CA VAL A 155 -9.59 4.13 -15.50
C VAL A 155 -8.32 3.45 -15.99
N THR A 156 -7.65 4.07 -16.95
CA THR A 156 -6.37 3.62 -17.49
C THR A 156 -5.27 4.53 -17.01
N ILE A 157 -4.21 3.95 -16.44
CA ILE A 157 -3.07 4.69 -15.94
C ILE A 157 -1.82 4.16 -16.62
N THR A 158 -1.13 5.05 -17.33
CA THR A 158 0.11 4.75 -18.02
C THR A 158 1.25 5.54 -17.40
N ALA A 159 2.26 4.82 -16.89
CA ALA A 159 3.47 5.44 -16.37
C ALA A 159 4.53 5.51 -17.48
N ASP A 160 5.08 6.68 -17.70
CA ASP A 160 6.14 6.91 -18.67
C ASP A 160 7.51 6.65 -18.05
N GLY A 161 8.01 5.42 -18.26
CA GLY A 161 9.39 5.08 -17.92
C GLY A 161 9.69 4.92 -16.43
N GLY A 162 10.96 4.97 -16.10
CA GLY A 162 11.49 4.77 -14.73
C GLY A 162 11.87 6.06 -14.00
N ASP A 163 11.45 7.22 -14.49
CA ASP A 163 11.68 8.52 -13.85
C ASP A 163 10.70 8.71 -12.67
N PRO A 164 11.19 8.87 -11.44
CA PRO A 164 10.35 9.05 -10.26
C PRO A 164 9.70 10.45 -10.19
N THR A 165 10.07 11.39 -11.04
CA THR A 165 9.48 12.73 -11.13
C THR A 165 8.34 12.82 -12.15
N SER A 166 8.22 11.81 -13.02
CA SER A 166 7.16 11.73 -14.02
C SER A 166 5.83 11.37 -13.35
N SER A 167 4.81 12.18 -13.59
CA SER A 167 3.45 11.86 -13.18
C SER A 167 2.81 10.94 -14.22
N PRO A 168 2.28 9.78 -13.82
CA PRO A 168 1.55 8.90 -14.72
C PRO A 168 0.36 9.60 -15.36
N ASN A 169 0.11 9.32 -16.63
CA ASN A 169 -1.07 9.82 -17.33
C ASN A 169 -2.30 9.02 -16.93
N ILE A 170 -3.35 9.70 -16.50
CA ILE A 170 -4.65 9.10 -16.13
C ILE A 170 -5.66 9.41 -17.22
N VAL A 171 -6.33 8.38 -17.71
CA VAL A 171 -7.41 8.48 -18.67
C VAL A 171 -8.65 7.80 -18.12
N ILE A 172 -9.75 8.53 -17.98
CA ILE A 172 -11.02 8.02 -17.49
C ILE A 172 -12.00 7.89 -18.68
N ARG A 173 -12.47 6.65 -18.94
CA ARG A 173 -13.40 6.30 -20.03
C ARG A 173 -12.89 6.57 -21.45
N GLY A 174 -11.57 6.64 -21.62
CA GLY A 174 -10.95 6.91 -22.92
C GLY A 174 -10.59 8.37 -23.11
N GLN A 175 -9.78 8.65 -24.11
CA GLN A 175 -9.29 9.99 -24.40
C GLN A 175 -10.35 10.75 -25.21
N GLY A 176 -10.90 11.83 -24.66
CA GLY A 176 -11.93 12.65 -25.29
C GLY A 176 -11.37 13.81 -26.11
N SER A 177 -10.12 14.22 -25.87
CA SER A 177 -9.44 15.31 -26.56
C SER A 177 -8.07 14.90 -27.08
N GLN A 178 -7.65 15.50 -28.20
CA GLN A 178 -6.34 15.28 -28.79
C GLN A 178 -5.20 15.91 -27.96
N ASP A 179 -5.52 16.94 -27.17
CA ASP A 179 -4.57 17.64 -26.29
C ASP A 179 -4.45 17.00 -24.89
N GLY A 180 -5.12 15.85 -24.68
CA GLY A 180 -5.21 15.16 -23.40
C GLY A 180 -6.32 15.73 -22.51
N ASP A 181 -6.99 14.83 -21.80
CA ASP A 181 -7.99 15.21 -20.81
C ASP A 181 -7.31 15.27 -19.43
N ASN A 182 -7.12 16.48 -18.90
CA ASN A 182 -6.59 16.66 -17.57
C ASN A 182 -7.63 16.25 -16.52
N VAL A 183 -7.28 15.27 -15.69
CA VAL A 183 -8.09 14.87 -14.55
C VAL A 183 -7.92 15.89 -13.44
N LEU A 184 -9.03 16.38 -12.89
CA LEU A 184 -9.01 17.30 -11.77
C LEU A 184 -8.87 16.53 -10.45
N TRP A 185 -7.81 16.82 -9.71
CA TRP A 185 -7.62 16.33 -8.35
C TRP A 185 -8.23 17.29 -7.34
N VAL A 186 -9.00 16.74 -6.39
CA VAL A 186 -9.61 17.51 -5.31
C VAL A 186 -9.25 16.81 -3.99
N VAL A 187 -8.49 17.47 -3.15
CA VAL A 187 -8.04 16.94 -1.86
C VAL A 187 -8.79 17.65 -0.75
N ASP A 188 -9.53 16.90 0.06
CA ASP A 188 -10.39 17.39 1.15
C ASP A 188 -11.30 18.56 0.74
N GLY A 189 -11.81 18.49 -0.48
CA GLY A 189 -12.70 19.51 -1.06
C GLY A 189 -11.99 20.70 -1.71
N VAL A 190 -10.65 20.74 -1.74
CA VAL A 190 -9.86 21.82 -2.37
C VAL A 190 -9.34 21.36 -3.72
N PRO A 191 -9.82 21.96 -4.84
CA PRO A 191 -9.34 21.63 -6.19
C PRO A 191 -7.87 21.99 -6.36
N GLY A 192 -7.08 21.08 -6.97
CA GLY A 192 -5.66 21.29 -7.25
C GLY A 192 -4.74 21.32 -6.04
N ALA A 193 -5.24 20.99 -4.84
CA ALA A 193 -4.39 20.88 -3.66
C ALA A 193 -3.40 19.73 -3.79
N PRO A 194 -2.14 19.88 -3.34
CA PRO A 194 -1.15 18.82 -3.38
C PRO A 194 -1.47 17.72 -2.38
N ILE A 195 -1.11 16.47 -2.73
CA ILE A 195 -1.17 15.33 -1.82
C ILE A 195 0.19 15.24 -1.13
N SER A 196 0.19 15.44 0.19
CA SER A 196 1.44 15.48 0.98
C SER A 196 2.10 14.10 1.10
N SER A 197 1.32 13.06 1.33
CA SER A 197 1.80 11.68 1.42
C SER A 197 0.72 10.69 1.00
N MET A 198 1.11 9.63 0.31
CA MET A 198 0.21 8.54 -0.04
C MET A 198 -0.35 7.82 1.20
N ASN A 199 0.43 7.75 2.27
CA ASN A 199 0.03 7.12 3.53
C ASN A 199 -1.02 7.92 4.30
N ASP A 200 -1.18 9.22 3.99
CA ASP A 200 -2.22 10.07 4.60
C ASP A 200 -3.59 9.93 3.94
N ILE A 201 -3.70 9.16 2.87
CA ILE A 201 -4.95 8.97 2.14
C ILE A 201 -5.84 7.95 2.88
N GLU A 202 -7.08 8.34 3.16
CA GLU A 202 -8.13 7.47 3.71
C GLU A 202 -8.94 6.78 2.61
N SER A 203 -9.33 7.54 1.59
CA SER A 203 -10.09 7.02 0.45
C SER A 203 -9.88 7.84 -0.81
N ILE A 204 -10.06 7.20 -1.96
CA ILE A 204 -10.05 7.87 -3.27
C ILE A 204 -11.35 7.53 -3.99
N VAL A 205 -12.02 8.57 -4.48
CA VAL A 205 -13.27 8.46 -5.21
C VAL A 205 -13.08 9.06 -6.60
N VAL A 206 -13.40 8.29 -7.64
CA VAL A 206 -13.28 8.75 -9.03
C VAL A 206 -14.67 8.98 -9.61
N LEU A 207 -14.96 10.23 -9.96
CA LEU A 207 -16.17 10.65 -10.66
C LEU A 207 -15.92 10.51 -12.15
N LYS A 208 -16.58 9.52 -12.77
CA LYS A 208 -16.31 9.13 -14.17
C LYS A 208 -17.25 9.79 -15.18
N ASP A 209 -18.30 10.43 -14.73
CA ASP A 209 -19.29 11.07 -15.59
C ASP A 209 -19.32 12.59 -15.40
N ALA A 210 -19.71 13.29 -16.46
CA ALA A 210 -19.76 14.75 -16.46
C ALA A 210 -20.82 15.32 -15.49
N ALA A 211 -21.88 14.55 -15.19
CA ALA A 211 -22.94 15.01 -14.30
C ALA A 211 -22.44 15.12 -12.85
N SER A 212 -21.73 14.09 -12.37
CA SER A 212 -21.11 14.11 -11.02
C SER A 212 -19.92 15.06 -10.95
N ALA A 213 -19.17 15.23 -12.05
CA ALA A 213 -18.05 16.15 -12.14
C ALA A 213 -18.47 17.62 -12.25
N ALA A 214 -19.69 17.92 -12.68
CA ALA A 214 -20.21 19.29 -12.89
C ALA A 214 -20.19 20.16 -11.64
N ILE A 215 -20.22 19.56 -10.43
CA ILE A 215 -20.10 20.25 -9.15
C ILE A 215 -18.78 21.04 -9.04
N TYR A 216 -17.73 20.55 -9.72
CA TYR A 216 -16.40 21.16 -9.73
C TYR A 216 -16.18 22.14 -10.90
N GLY A 217 -17.24 22.39 -11.68
CA GLY A 217 -17.29 23.41 -12.73
C GLY A 217 -16.47 23.05 -13.98
N ALA A 218 -16.15 24.07 -14.79
CA ALA A 218 -15.46 23.90 -16.07
C ALA A 218 -14.03 23.35 -15.94
N GLN A 219 -13.42 23.42 -14.78
CA GLN A 219 -12.07 22.86 -14.53
C GLN A 219 -12.06 21.33 -14.53
N SER A 220 -13.21 20.68 -14.30
CA SER A 220 -13.29 19.22 -14.34
C SER A 220 -13.17 18.65 -15.77
N GLY A 221 -13.32 19.49 -16.80
CA GLY A 221 -13.14 19.12 -18.21
C GLY A 221 -13.84 17.82 -18.62
N ALA A 222 -13.38 17.21 -19.70
CA ALA A 222 -13.78 15.88 -20.13
C ALA A 222 -13.04 14.75 -19.35
N GLY A 223 -11.97 15.10 -18.62
CA GLY A 223 -11.07 14.13 -17.97
C GLY A 223 -11.60 13.50 -16.69
N GLY A 224 -12.69 14.00 -16.11
CA GLY A 224 -13.24 13.52 -14.84
C GLY A 224 -12.57 14.12 -13.60
N VAL A 225 -13.02 13.69 -12.41
CA VAL A 225 -12.56 14.22 -11.12
C VAL A 225 -12.13 13.08 -10.20
N VAL A 226 -10.98 13.24 -9.58
CA VAL A 226 -10.48 12.34 -8.52
C VAL A 226 -10.55 13.07 -7.18
N LEU A 227 -11.41 12.58 -6.29
CA LEU A 227 -11.57 13.08 -4.94
C LEU A 227 -10.69 12.28 -4.01
N VAL A 228 -9.86 12.95 -3.24
CA VAL A 228 -9.00 12.34 -2.23
C VAL A 228 -9.46 12.84 -0.87
N THR A 229 -9.75 11.91 0.03
CA THR A 229 -10.02 12.22 1.43
C THR A 229 -8.82 11.79 2.26
N THR A 230 -8.31 12.68 3.10
CA THR A 230 -7.18 12.37 3.97
C THR A 230 -7.63 11.80 5.31
N LYS A 231 -6.77 11.02 5.94
CA LYS A 231 -6.98 10.42 7.26
C LYS A 231 -7.21 11.52 8.30
N LYS A 232 -8.23 11.33 9.13
CA LYS A 232 -8.58 12.22 10.24
C LYS A 232 -8.35 11.53 11.57
N ALA A 233 -8.04 12.33 12.61
CA ALA A 233 -7.91 11.79 13.95
C ALA A 233 -9.25 11.20 14.42
N LYS A 234 -9.23 9.95 14.86
CA LYS A 234 -10.37 9.27 15.46
C LYS A 234 -10.33 9.48 16.99
N GLN A 235 -11.49 9.37 17.63
CA GLN A 235 -11.57 9.36 19.09
C GLN A 235 -10.90 8.10 19.62
N GLY A 236 -10.01 8.24 20.61
CA GLY A 236 -9.30 7.12 21.20
C GLY A 236 -8.06 7.55 21.97
N ALA A 237 -7.38 6.57 22.54
CA ALA A 237 -6.09 6.79 23.19
C ALA A 237 -5.03 7.28 22.20
N PRO A 238 -4.02 8.03 22.64
CA PRO A 238 -2.90 8.41 21.79
C PRO A 238 -2.27 7.20 21.10
N SER A 239 -2.12 7.28 19.80
CA SER A 239 -1.47 6.24 18.99
C SER A 239 -0.29 6.83 18.24
N LEU A 240 0.78 6.05 18.15
CA LEU A 240 1.96 6.33 17.37
C LEU A 240 2.12 5.20 16.35
N THR A 241 2.09 5.54 15.07
CA THR A 241 2.25 4.59 13.97
C THR A 241 3.47 4.97 13.14
N TYR A 242 4.26 3.99 12.79
CA TYR A 242 5.37 4.13 11.86
C TYR A 242 5.16 3.21 10.67
N ASP A 243 5.12 3.80 9.48
CA ASP A 243 5.01 3.10 8.21
C ASP A 243 6.31 3.27 7.43
N GLY A 244 6.93 2.15 7.09
CA GLY A 244 8.19 2.12 6.34
C GLY A 244 8.09 1.20 5.13
N THR A 245 8.39 1.71 3.93
CA THR A 245 8.47 0.91 2.71
C THR A 245 9.86 0.99 2.09
N PHE A 246 10.34 -0.14 1.61
CA PHE A 246 11.57 -0.28 0.85
C PHE A 246 11.27 -1.00 -0.45
N GLY A 247 11.67 -0.42 -1.58
CA GLY A 247 11.45 -0.99 -2.90
C GLY A 247 12.72 -1.00 -3.74
N ILE A 248 12.84 -2.01 -4.58
CA ILE A 248 13.90 -2.12 -5.61
C ILE A 248 13.22 -2.16 -6.97
N ARG A 249 13.71 -1.35 -7.90
CA ARG A 249 13.25 -1.29 -9.28
C ARG A 249 14.38 -1.49 -10.24
N GLN A 250 14.11 -2.24 -11.31
CA GLN A 250 15.06 -2.48 -12.38
C GLN A 250 14.32 -2.42 -13.73
N ALA A 251 14.97 -1.88 -14.74
CA ALA A 251 14.43 -1.93 -16.10
C ALA A 251 14.52 -3.38 -16.61
N THR A 252 13.39 -3.94 -17.05
CA THR A 252 13.31 -5.37 -17.44
C THR A 252 13.33 -5.58 -18.96
N ASN A 253 12.84 -4.61 -19.73
CA ASN A 253 12.74 -4.69 -21.19
C ASN A 253 13.56 -3.57 -21.82
N LEU A 254 14.88 -3.70 -21.77
CA LEU A 254 15.77 -2.79 -22.50
C LEU A 254 15.82 -3.21 -23.97
N ILE A 255 15.84 -2.21 -24.84
CA ILE A 255 16.07 -2.44 -26.27
C ILE A 255 17.53 -2.86 -26.42
N GLU A 256 17.77 -3.96 -27.11
CA GLU A 256 19.11 -4.37 -27.50
C GLU A 256 19.53 -3.60 -28.74
N PRO A 257 20.41 -2.58 -28.62
CA PRO A 257 20.91 -1.85 -29.79
C PRO A 257 21.87 -2.74 -30.57
N LEU A 258 22.08 -2.40 -31.86
CA LEU A 258 23.10 -3.02 -32.65
C LEU A 258 24.47 -2.79 -32.00
N ASN A 259 25.28 -3.81 -31.94
CA ASN A 259 26.68 -3.64 -31.55
C ASN A 259 27.48 -2.88 -32.63
N ALA A 260 28.69 -2.43 -32.34
CA ALA A 260 29.48 -1.61 -33.24
C ALA A 260 29.77 -2.30 -34.59
N GLU A 261 29.97 -3.61 -34.61
CA GLU A 261 30.22 -4.38 -35.84
C GLU A 261 28.96 -4.41 -36.72
N GLN A 262 27.85 -4.77 -36.14
CA GLN A 262 26.54 -4.79 -36.83
C GLN A 262 26.18 -3.40 -37.35
N GLN A 263 26.41 -2.35 -36.56
CA GLN A 263 26.18 -0.98 -36.97
C GLN A 263 27.05 -0.55 -38.14
N ILE A 264 28.34 -0.88 -38.12
CA ILE A 264 29.26 -0.59 -39.22
C ILE A 264 28.82 -1.33 -40.49
N GLU A 265 28.44 -2.60 -40.36
CA GLU A 265 27.98 -3.39 -41.50
C GLU A 265 26.69 -2.86 -42.10
N MET A 266 25.71 -2.56 -41.25
CA MET A 266 24.48 -1.94 -41.69
C MET A 266 24.71 -0.62 -42.43
N ARG A 267 25.64 0.23 -41.93
CA ARG A 267 26.01 1.48 -42.60
C ARG A 267 26.70 1.25 -43.94
N LYS A 268 27.58 0.28 -44.04
CA LYS A 268 28.21 -0.11 -45.30
C LYS A 268 27.20 -0.52 -46.34
N ILE A 269 26.27 -1.44 -45.99
CA ILE A 269 25.22 -1.93 -46.87
C ILE A 269 24.28 -0.78 -47.30
N SER A 270 23.90 0.07 -46.34
CA SER A 270 23.02 1.23 -46.63
C SER A 270 23.66 2.19 -47.66
N HIS A 271 24.95 2.54 -47.50
CA HIS A 271 25.66 3.43 -48.44
C HIS A 271 25.90 2.78 -49.76
N GLN A 272 26.25 1.50 -49.78
CA GLN A 272 26.38 0.73 -51.00
C GLN A 272 25.11 0.68 -51.82
N ASN A 273 23.98 0.41 -51.17
CA ASN A 273 22.64 0.39 -51.85
C ASN A 273 22.25 1.77 -52.39
N ALA A 274 22.66 2.83 -51.72
CA ALA A 274 22.42 4.21 -52.15
C ALA A 274 23.44 4.72 -53.19
N GLY A 275 24.42 3.94 -53.59
CA GLY A 275 25.49 4.37 -54.49
C GLY A 275 26.43 5.44 -53.92
N LEU A 276 26.48 5.55 -52.57
CA LEU A 276 27.27 6.56 -51.87
C LEU A 276 28.50 5.95 -51.27
N SER A 277 29.56 6.76 -51.14
CA SER A 277 30.77 6.37 -50.40
C SER A 277 30.50 6.36 -48.89
N LEU A 278 31.15 5.40 -48.20
CA LEU A 278 31.06 5.34 -46.74
C LEU A 278 31.70 6.60 -46.12
N PRO A 279 30.98 7.33 -45.21
CA PRO A 279 31.59 8.47 -44.53
C PRO A 279 32.82 8.09 -43.74
N VAL A 280 33.83 8.99 -43.68
CA VAL A 280 35.11 8.76 -43.03
C VAL A 280 34.93 8.30 -41.58
N GLY A 281 33.95 8.81 -40.87
CA GLY A 281 33.64 8.42 -39.49
C GLY A 281 33.22 6.96 -39.31
N TRP A 282 32.81 6.25 -40.37
CA TRP A 282 32.40 4.84 -40.33
C TRP A 282 33.41 3.91 -41.06
N ASP A 283 34.48 4.49 -41.58
CA ASP A 283 35.53 3.74 -42.28
C ASP A 283 36.61 3.25 -41.26
N VAL A 284 36.61 1.96 -41.00
CA VAL A 284 37.50 1.32 -40.02
C VAL A 284 38.98 1.49 -40.42
N THR A 285 39.26 1.67 -41.72
CA THR A 285 40.64 1.88 -42.19
C THR A 285 41.16 3.27 -41.86
N LYS A 286 40.27 4.27 -41.76
CA LYS A 286 40.59 5.65 -41.39
C LYS A 286 40.43 5.94 -39.92
N ASN A 287 39.55 5.19 -39.26
CA ASN A 287 39.27 5.29 -37.83
C ASN A 287 39.27 3.91 -37.17
N PRO A 288 40.45 3.30 -36.97
CA PRO A 288 40.55 1.92 -36.47
C PRO A 288 39.97 1.72 -35.06
N TRP A 289 39.88 2.78 -34.27
CA TRP A 289 39.29 2.74 -32.93
C TRP A 289 37.77 2.45 -32.93
N ILE A 290 37.05 2.71 -34.02
CA ILE A 290 35.60 2.39 -34.15
C ILE A 290 35.37 0.88 -34.02
N GLY A 291 36.28 0.05 -34.56
CA GLY A 291 36.19 -1.41 -34.48
C GLY A 291 36.49 -1.97 -33.08
N THR A 292 37.06 -1.18 -32.16
CA THR A 292 37.52 -1.63 -30.83
C THR A 292 36.71 -1.15 -29.69
N THR A 293 36.01 -0.01 -29.83
CA THR A 293 35.14 0.56 -28.77
C THR A 293 33.88 -0.28 -28.63
N ARG A 294 33.59 -0.70 -27.42
CA ARG A 294 32.43 -1.55 -27.07
C ARG A 294 31.75 -1.03 -25.81
N THR A 295 31.21 0.17 -25.88
CA THR A 295 30.46 0.73 -24.77
C THR A 295 29.01 0.28 -24.87
N ASP A 296 28.52 -0.40 -23.86
CA ASP A 296 27.12 -0.68 -23.70
C ASP A 296 26.44 0.52 -23.03
N TRP A 297 25.83 1.38 -23.83
CA TRP A 297 25.18 2.61 -23.35
C TRP A 297 23.94 2.33 -22.54
N MET A 298 23.31 1.16 -22.71
CA MET A 298 22.16 0.80 -21.89
C MET A 298 22.60 0.46 -20.46
N ASP A 299 23.73 -0.27 -20.32
CA ASP A 299 24.29 -0.58 -19.01
C ASP A 299 24.85 0.66 -18.30
N GLU A 300 25.40 1.61 -19.07
CA GLU A 300 25.90 2.89 -18.52
C GLU A 300 24.78 3.83 -18.05
N ILE A 301 23.59 3.79 -18.69
CA ILE A 301 22.50 4.71 -18.39
C ILE A 301 21.56 4.14 -17.33
N PHE A 302 21.31 2.83 -17.36
CA PHE A 302 20.36 2.20 -16.46
C PHE A 302 21.05 1.63 -15.23
N ARG A 303 20.32 1.68 -14.11
CA ARG A 303 20.76 1.13 -12.82
C ARG A 303 19.63 0.46 -12.08
N THR A 304 19.96 -0.36 -11.12
CA THR A 304 19.00 -0.79 -10.09
C THR A 304 18.69 0.40 -9.18
N ALA A 305 17.44 0.78 -9.12
CA ALA A 305 16.95 1.93 -8.36
C ALA A 305 16.37 1.48 -7.02
N VAL A 306 16.64 2.26 -5.98
CA VAL A 306 16.11 2.04 -4.62
C VAL A 306 15.11 3.13 -4.29
N SER A 307 13.98 2.74 -3.71
CA SER A 307 12.99 3.64 -3.16
C SER A 307 12.75 3.36 -1.68
N THR A 308 12.68 4.42 -0.89
CA THR A 308 12.35 4.34 0.53
C THR A 308 11.30 5.38 0.87
N ASN A 309 10.32 4.97 1.67
CA ASN A 309 9.31 5.87 2.22
C ASN A 309 9.20 5.59 3.72
N HIS A 310 9.22 6.64 4.52
CA HIS A 310 9.14 6.58 5.98
C HIS A 310 8.11 7.61 6.43
N GLN A 311 7.12 7.17 7.19
CA GLN A 311 6.11 8.03 7.76
C GLN A 311 5.90 7.73 9.23
N LEU A 312 5.87 8.77 10.04
CA LEU A 312 5.54 8.73 11.46
C LEU A 312 4.24 9.49 11.66
N THR A 313 3.23 8.84 12.19
CA THR A 313 1.91 9.44 12.44
C THR A 313 1.58 9.36 13.91
N ILE A 314 1.22 10.50 14.50
CA ILE A 314 0.73 10.62 15.88
C ILE A 314 -0.73 11.04 15.80
N SER A 315 -1.62 10.25 16.38
CA SER A 315 -3.06 10.56 16.45
C SER A 315 -3.53 10.52 17.89
N ASN A 316 -4.33 11.49 18.26
CA ASN A 316 -4.99 11.57 19.55
C ASN A 316 -6.39 12.18 19.39
N GLY A 317 -7.37 11.68 20.11
CA GLY A 317 -8.72 12.19 20.04
C GLY A 317 -9.50 12.04 21.33
N SER A 318 -10.07 13.16 21.79
CA SER A 318 -11.06 13.20 22.86
C SER A 318 -12.40 13.68 22.30
N ASP A 319 -13.44 13.70 23.14
CA ASP A 319 -14.76 14.25 22.76
C ASP A 319 -14.70 15.72 22.33
N LYS A 320 -13.71 16.47 22.85
CA LYS A 320 -13.59 17.92 22.65
C LYS A 320 -12.53 18.32 21.62
N ALA A 321 -11.52 17.49 21.41
CA ALA A 321 -10.41 17.81 20.53
C ALA A 321 -9.84 16.54 19.89
N LYS A 322 -9.57 16.61 18.59
CA LYS A 322 -8.92 15.57 17.82
C LYS A 322 -7.72 16.17 17.11
N SER A 323 -6.58 15.51 17.16
CA SER A 323 -5.35 15.94 16.51
C SER A 323 -4.67 14.77 15.81
N LEU A 324 -4.23 15.01 14.58
CA LEU A 324 -3.40 14.12 13.80
C LEU A 324 -2.20 14.91 13.32
N PHE A 325 -1.03 14.38 13.55
CA PHE A 325 0.23 14.92 13.05
C PHE A 325 0.97 13.81 12.32
N SER A 326 1.37 14.07 11.09
CA SER A 326 2.19 13.16 10.30
C SER A 326 3.48 13.83 9.85
N LEU A 327 4.57 13.07 9.81
CA LEU A 327 5.87 13.47 9.32
C LEU A 327 6.36 12.39 8.34
N GLY A 328 6.58 12.79 7.09
CA GLY A 328 6.96 11.90 6.02
C GLY A 328 8.32 12.23 5.42
N TYR A 329 9.04 11.19 5.00
CA TYR A 329 10.24 11.27 4.18
C TYR A 329 10.19 10.23 3.08
N THR A 330 10.27 10.69 1.84
CA THR A 330 10.31 9.85 0.64
C THR A 330 11.59 10.10 -0.12
N ASN A 331 12.28 9.03 -0.51
CA ASN A 331 13.45 9.08 -1.38
C ASN A 331 13.31 8.00 -2.45
N ASN A 332 12.99 8.43 -3.66
CA ASN A 332 12.81 7.57 -4.81
C ASN A 332 13.93 7.81 -5.82
N GLN A 333 14.71 6.78 -6.11
CA GLN A 333 15.65 6.80 -7.20
C GLN A 333 15.00 6.30 -8.48
N GLY A 334 15.35 6.89 -9.62
CA GLY A 334 14.93 6.38 -10.92
C GLY A 334 15.90 5.32 -11.46
N THR A 335 15.39 4.51 -12.38
CA THR A 335 16.19 3.49 -13.08
C THR A 335 17.23 4.08 -14.03
N GLN A 336 17.10 5.33 -14.42
CA GLN A 336 18.13 6.08 -15.13
C GLN A 336 19.06 6.77 -14.12
N ILE A 337 20.34 6.85 -14.45
CA ILE A 337 21.31 7.58 -13.64
C ILE A 337 20.92 9.06 -13.51
N HIS A 338 21.22 9.67 -12.36
CA HIS A 338 20.93 11.07 -12.03
C HIS A 338 19.44 11.44 -11.91
N SER A 339 18.51 10.49 -12.04
CA SER A 339 17.10 10.73 -11.75
C SER A 339 16.77 10.34 -10.30
N PHE A 340 16.19 11.25 -9.54
CA PHE A 340 15.75 11.01 -8.15
C PHE A 340 14.68 12.02 -7.73
N PHE A 341 13.86 11.59 -6.78
CA PHE A 341 12.85 12.43 -6.14
C PHE A 341 12.97 12.30 -4.62
N LYS A 342 13.03 13.44 -3.93
CA LYS A 342 13.02 13.49 -2.46
C LYS A 342 11.94 14.44 -2.00
N GLN A 343 11.16 13.99 -1.02
CA GLN A 343 10.07 14.77 -0.43
C GLN A 343 10.10 14.66 1.08
N TYR A 344 9.82 15.78 1.73
CA TYR A 344 9.56 15.90 3.15
C TYR A 344 8.15 16.44 3.30
N SER A 345 7.31 15.83 4.09
CA SER A 345 5.92 16.19 4.29
C SER A 345 5.55 16.27 5.78
#